data_2f388b1553b6a8b2a70c7c9bb97a0d67
#
_entry.id   2f388b1553b6a8b2a70c7c9bb97a0d67
#
_cell.length_a   1.000
_cell.length_b   1.000
_cell.length_c   1.000
_cell.angle_alpha   90.00
_cell.angle_beta   90.00
_cell.angle_gamma   90.00
#
_symmetry.space_group_name_H-M   'P 1'
#
loop_
_entity.id
_entity.type
_entity.pdbx_description
1 polymer ?
#
loop_
_entity_poly.entity_id
_entity_poly.type
_entity_poly.pdbx_seq_one_letter_code
_entity_poly.pdbx_strand_id
1 'polypeptide(L)'
;KRFRLEDQLVRFYPEQLRQQEDYIAGFKVDMQTLSDHPVPQEDFVGIELLGKAYADKSAAGETLLALCKTAPHDHDTAIGHYRGLSVTLSYDSFNAQFQLLLRGEMTHIVNLGADARGNLLRIENALNNIPVRMQKAQEQVDSLHQQIEAAKLEITQPFPQELELTTKSARLA
;
A
#
# COMPACT_ATOMS: atom_id res chain seq x y z
N LYS A 1 30.17 -0.21 13.91
CA LYS A 1 29.67 -0.67 12.61
C LYS A 1 29.15 -2.11 12.66
N ARG A 2 29.97 -3.01 13.22
CA ARG A 2 29.57 -4.41 13.36
C ARG A 2 28.34 -4.57 14.25
N PHE A 3 28.33 -3.89 15.37
CA PHE A 3 27.20 -3.90 16.29
C PHE A 3 25.91 -3.42 15.60
N ARG A 4 26.03 -2.38 14.76
CA ARG A 4 24.90 -1.84 14.01
C ARG A 4 24.35 -2.87 13.02
N LEU A 5 25.23 -3.59 12.32
CA LEU A 5 24.81 -4.63 11.38
C LEU A 5 24.12 -5.79 12.08
N GLU A 6 24.62 -6.20 13.24
CA GLU A 6 24.01 -7.25 14.04
C GLU A 6 22.60 -6.83 14.50
N ASP A 7 22.45 -5.60 14.95
CA ASP A 7 21.14 -5.09 15.36
C ASP A 7 20.18 -5.04 14.17
N GLN A 8 20.64 -4.62 12.99
CA GLN A 8 19.84 -4.62 11.78
C GLN A 8 19.38 -6.03 11.40
N LEU A 9 20.23 -7.03 11.51
CA LEU A 9 19.87 -8.40 11.20
C LEU A 9 18.86 -8.98 12.17
N VAL A 10 18.91 -8.59 13.44
CA VAL A 10 18.06 -9.15 14.49
C VAL A 10 16.72 -8.43 14.56
N ARG A 11 16.67 -7.13 14.33
CA ARG A 11 15.50 -6.30 14.55
C ARG A 11 14.96 -5.66 13.29
N PHE A 12 15.79 -4.91 12.58
CA PHE A 12 15.34 -4.06 11.49
C PHE A 12 14.88 -4.87 10.29
N TYR A 13 15.74 -5.74 9.76
CA TYR A 13 15.39 -6.49 8.56
C TYR A 13 14.23 -7.46 8.76
N PRO A 14 14.16 -8.23 9.85
CA PRO A 14 12.99 -9.09 10.06
C PRO A 14 11.68 -8.32 10.16
N GLU A 15 11.68 -7.16 10.80
CA GLU A 15 10.50 -6.32 10.91
C GLU A 15 10.08 -5.78 9.56
N GLN A 16 11.03 -5.30 8.75
CA GLN A 16 10.74 -4.80 7.40
C GLN A 16 10.23 -5.91 6.49
N LEU A 17 10.83 -7.10 6.56
CA LEU A 17 10.36 -8.25 5.79
C LEU A 17 8.92 -8.60 6.15
N ARG A 18 8.62 -8.70 7.44
CA ARG A 18 7.29 -9.03 7.90
C ARG A 18 6.27 -8.00 7.39
N GLN A 19 6.61 -6.72 7.47
CA GLN A 19 5.73 -5.65 7.01
C GLN A 19 5.43 -5.79 5.52
N GLN A 20 6.44 -6.03 4.69
CA GLN A 20 6.24 -6.17 3.25
C GLN A 20 5.49 -7.45 2.90
N GLU A 21 5.76 -8.54 3.60
CA GLU A 21 5.04 -9.79 3.41
C GLU A 21 3.57 -9.65 3.80
N ASP A 22 3.28 -8.91 4.87
CA ASP A 22 1.90 -8.60 5.27
C ASP A 22 1.20 -7.76 4.20
N TYR A 23 1.88 -6.80 3.59
CA TYR A 23 1.34 -6.02 2.48
C TYR A 23 0.99 -6.91 1.30
N ILE A 24 1.89 -7.81 0.92
CA ILE A 24 1.65 -8.75 -0.19
C ILE A 24 0.43 -9.62 0.10
N ALA A 25 0.34 -10.16 1.30
CA ALA A 25 -0.80 -10.99 1.71
C ALA A 25 -2.11 -10.18 1.68
N GLY A 26 -2.10 -8.96 2.20
CA GLY A 26 -3.27 -8.09 2.18
C GLY A 26 -3.70 -7.71 0.77
N PHE A 27 -2.76 -7.38 -0.11
CA PHE A 27 -3.06 -7.08 -1.51
C PHE A 27 -3.66 -8.29 -2.23
N LYS A 28 -3.18 -9.48 -1.95
CA LYS A 28 -3.75 -10.71 -2.54
C LYS A 28 -5.20 -10.91 -2.13
N VAL A 29 -5.51 -10.68 -0.86
CA VAL A 29 -6.89 -10.77 -0.36
C VAL A 29 -7.78 -9.76 -1.08
N ASP A 30 -7.33 -8.51 -1.21
CA ASP A 30 -8.11 -7.47 -1.86
C ASP A 30 -8.27 -7.74 -3.36
N MET A 31 -7.25 -8.26 -4.02
CA MET A 31 -7.36 -8.67 -5.42
C MET A 31 -8.37 -9.78 -5.59
N GLN A 32 -8.43 -10.72 -4.65
CA GLN A 32 -9.43 -11.79 -4.67
C GLN A 32 -10.83 -11.21 -4.48
N THR A 33 -11.01 -10.28 -3.56
CA THR A 33 -12.29 -9.60 -3.34
C THR A 33 -12.76 -8.92 -4.63
N LEU A 34 -11.87 -8.21 -5.32
CA LEU A 34 -12.20 -7.56 -6.59
C LEU A 34 -12.53 -8.58 -7.68
N SER A 35 -11.83 -9.71 -7.71
CA SER A 35 -12.08 -10.79 -8.65
C SER A 35 -13.45 -11.42 -8.42
N ASP A 36 -13.88 -11.49 -7.16
CA ASP A 36 -15.21 -11.99 -6.80
C ASP A 36 -16.32 -11.00 -7.13
N HIS A 37 -15.96 -9.74 -7.35
CA HIS A 37 -16.91 -8.66 -7.71
C HIS A 37 -16.42 -7.97 -9.00
N PRO A 38 -16.43 -8.69 -10.14
CA PRO A 38 -15.82 -8.18 -11.37
C PRO A 38 -16.60 -7.03 -11.97
N VAL A 39 -15.89 -6.16 -12.70
CA VAL A 39 -16.52 -5.11 -13.50
C VAL A 39 -17.04 -5.74 -14.77
N PRO A 40 -18.31 -5.54 -15.13
CA PRO A 40 -18.83 -6.03 -16.42
C PRO A 40 -18.14 -5.32 -17.58
N GLN A 41 -18.20 -5.94 -18.77
CA GLN A 41 -17.54 -5.40 -19.96
C GLN A 41 -17.99 -3.96 -20.29
N GLU A 42 -19.14 -3.58 -19.85
CA GLU A 42 -19.73 -2.28 -20.09
C GLU A 42 -19.46 -1.28 -18.97
N ASP A 43 -18.36 -1.52 -18.18
CA ASP A 43 -17.74 -0.39 -17.58
C ASP A 43 -18.05 -0.09 -16.11
N PHE A 44 -19.25 -0.31 -15.56
CA PHE A 44 -19.54 0.08 -14.18
C PHE A 44 -20.41 -0.95 -13.49
N VAL A 45 -19.96 -1.42 -12.33
CA VAL A 45 -20.69 -2.43 -11.55
C VAL A 45 -21.69 -1.75 -10.59
N GLY A 46 -21.63 -0.43 -10.46
CA GLY A 46 -22.43 0.29 -9.49
C GLY A 46 -21.73 0.46 -8.15
N ILE A 47 -22.14 1.46 -7.40
CA ILE A 47 -21.61 1.77 -6.08
C ILE A 47 -22.77 2.03 -5.13
N GLU A 48 -22.65 1.55 -3.89
CA GLU A 48 -23.58 1.87 -2.83
C GLU A 48 -23.09 3.10 -2.08
N LEU A 49 -23.94 4.12 -1.95
CA LEU A 49 -23.64 5.32 -1.18
C LEU A 49 -24.85 5.62 -0.27
N LEU A 50 -24.61 5.65 1.04
CA LEU A 50 -25.62 5.88 2.07
C LEU A 50 -26.85 4.97 1.92
N GLY A 51 -26.61 3.70 1.63
CA GLY A 51 -27.65 2.69 1.51
C GLY A 51 -28.38 2.66 0.17
N LYS A 52 -27.99 3.52 -0.79
CA LYS A 52 -28.59 3.56 -2.12
C LYS A 52 -27.60 3.09 -3.17
N ALA A 53 -28.03 2.21 -4.05
CA ALA A 53 -27.20 1.71 -5.15
C ALA A 53 -27.29 2.66 -6.35
N TYR A 54 -26.13 3.04 -6.88
CA TYR A 54 -26.01 3.89 -8.05
C TYR A 54 -25.38 3.10 -9.19
N ALA A 55 -26.14 2.88 -10.24
CA ALA A 55 -25.66 2.16 -11.42
C ALA A 55 -25.07 3.10 -12.47
N ASP A 56 -25.37 4.38 -12.40
CA ASP A 56 -24.88 5.39 -13.34
C ASP A 56 -23.69 6.15 -12.75
N LYS A 57 -22.60 6.22 -13.53
CA LYS A 57 -21.36 6.90 -13.11
C LYS A 57 -21.59 8.37 -12.80
N SER A 58 -22.36 9.05 -13.63
CA SER A 58 -22.61 10.48 -13.45
C SER A 58 -23.37 10.74 -12.14
N ALA A 59 -24.42 9.96 -11.88
CA ALA A 59 -25.21 10.08 -10.66
C ALA A 59 -24.36 9.74 -9.43
N ALA A 60 -23.56 8.69 -9.50
CA ALA A 60 -22.65 8.31 -8.40
C ALA A 60 -21.62 9.41 -8.14
N GLY A 61 -21.00 9.94 -9.19
CA GLY A 61 -20.02 11.00 -9.07
C GLY A 61 -20.58 12.29 -8.50
N GLU A 62 -21.78 12.68 -8.91
CA GLU A 62 -22.47 13.85 -8.37
C GLU A 62 -22.82 13.67 -6.91
N THR A 63 -23.25 12.47 -6.52
CA THR A 63 -23.51 12.15 -5.12
C THR A 63 -22.26 12.25 -4.27
N LEU A 64 -21.12 11.76 -4.76
CA LEU A 64 -19.85 11.91 -4.07
C LEU A 64 -19.49 13.37 -3.88
N LEU A 65 -19.63 14.21 -4.90
CA LEU A 65 -19.36 15.64 -4.78
C LEU A 65 -20.29 16.31 -3.78
N ALA A 66 -21.57 15.94 -3.77
CA ALA A 66 -22.52 16.46 -2.81
C ALA A 66 -22.15 16.08 -1.38
N LEU A 67 -21.70 14.84 -1.17
CA LEU A 67 -21.25 14.39 0.15
C LEU A 67 -20.03 15.16 0.63
N CYS A 68 -19.12 15.51 -0.26
CA CYS A 68 -17.96 16.33 0.09
C CYS A 68 -18.33 17.71 0.59
N LYS A 69 -19.45 18.28 0.13
CA LYS A 69 -19.88 19.62 0.54
C LYS A 69 -20.33 19.67 1.99
N THR A 70 -20.82 18.57 2.53
CA THR A 70 -21.39 18.50 3.88
C THR A 70 -20.58 17.63 4.84
N ALA A 71 -19.57 16.91 4.33
CA ALA A 71 -18.80 16.01 5.17
C ALA A 71 -17.90 16.78 6.14
N PRO A 72 -17.71 16.26 7.35
CA PRO A 72 -16.81 16.88 8.31
C PRO A 72 -15.34 16.75 7.88
N HIS A 73 -14.52 17.72 8.27
CA HIS A 73 -13.10 17.71 8.01
C HIS A 73 -12.29 17.06 9.12
N ASP A 74 -12.88 16.91 10.30
CA ASP A 74 -12.17 16.48 11.51
C ASP A 74 -12.30 14.98 11.82
N HIS A 75 -13.13 14.26 11.06
CA HIS A 75 -13.25 12.81 11.21
C HIS A 75 -13.73 12.17 9.91
N ASP A 76 -13.48 10.86 9.80
CA ASP A 76 -13.87 10.08 8.65
C ASP A 76 -15.33 9.66 8.72
N THR A 77 -15.96 9.53 7.57
CA THR A 77 -17.37 9.14 7.47
C THR A 77 -17.52 7.93 6.56
N ALA A 78 -18.04 6.83 7.10
CA ALA A 78 -18.35 5.66 6.29
C ALA A 78 -19.55 6.00 5.39
N ILE A 79 -19.39 5.84 4.07
CA ILE A 79 -20.44 6.26 3.13
C ILE A 79 -20.97 5.15 2.24
N GLY A 80 -20.33 3.99 2.18
CA GLY A 80 -20.87 2.94 1.33
C GLY A 80 -19.92 1.78 1.07
N HIS A 81 -20.17 1.13 -0.06
CA HIS A 81 -19.41 -0.05 -0.48
C HIS A 81 -19.23 -0.04 -1.99
N TYR A 82 -18.09 -0.58 -2.44
CA TYR A 82 -17.80 -0.73 -3.84
C TYR A 82 -16.98 -2.02 -4.06
N ARG A 83 -17.50 -2.91 -4.90
CA ARG A 83 -16.86 -4.18 -5.28
C ARG A 83 -16.35 -4.99 -4.07
N GLY A 84 -17.15 -5.05 -3.02
CA GLY A 84 -16.81 -5.78 -1.79
C GLY A 84 -15.93 -5.01 -0.81
N LEU A 85 -15.50 -3.80 -1.17
CA LEU A 85 -14.69 -2.95 -0.30
C LEU A 85 -15.58 -1.90 0.38
N SER A 86 -15.28 -1.56 1.63
CA SER A 86 -15.96 -0.45 2.28
C SER A 86 -15.42 0.88 1.75
N VAL A 87 -16.29 1.88 1.67
CA VAL A 87 -15.94 3.22 1.19
C VAL A 87 -16.12 4.22 2.32
N THR A 88 -15.06 4.90 2.67
CA THR A 88 -15.04 5.92 3.72
C THR A 88 -14.59 7.24 3.10
N LEU A 89 -15.29 8.33 3.44
CA LEU A 89 -14.91 9.67 3.00
C LEU A 89 -14.06 10.31 4.08
N SER A 90 -12.89 10.81 3.69
CA SER A 90 -11.93 11.40 4.60
C SER A 90 -11.43 12.72 4.03
N TYR A 91 -11.13 13.69 4.90
CA TYR A 91 -10.57 14.96 4.48
C TYR A 91 -9.07 14.98 4.80
N ASP A 92 -8.26 15.20 3.76
CA ASP A 92 -6.82 15.38 3.90
C ASP A 92 -6.54 16.86 4.14
N SER A 93 -6.33 17.23 5.40
CA SER A 93 -6.09 18.62 5.78
C SER A 93 -4.75 19.15 5.28
N PHE A 94 -3.79 18.27 5.06
CA PHE A 94 -2.48 18.66 4.55
C PHE A 94 -2.57 19.17 3.11
N ASN A 95 -3.31 18.45 2.26
CA ASN A 95 -3.50 18.80 0.86
C ASN A 95 -4.82 19.55 0.60
N ALA A 96 -5.62 19.79 1.64
CA ALA A 96 -6.90 20.48 1.57
C ALA A 96 -7.84 19.87 0.53
N GLN A 97 -7.97 18.56 0.55
CA GLN A 97 -8.82 17.83 -0.40
C GLN A 97 -9.47 16.63 0.25
N PHE A 98 -10.64 16.24 -0.25
CA PHE A 98 -11.28 15.01 0.15
C PHE A 98 -10.65 13.81 -0.56
N GLN A 99 -10.70 12.67 0.11
CA GLN A 99 -10.25 11.40 -0.44
C GLN A 99 -11.21 10.31 -0.02
N LEU A 100 -11.27 9.25 -0.82
CA LEU A 100 -11.97 8.03 -0.45
C LEU A 100 -10.95 7.02 0.06
N LEU A 101 -11.33 6.30 1.10
CA LEU A 101 -10.59 5.17 1.61
C LEU A 101 -11.38 3.92 1.28
N LEU A 102 -10.89 3.16 0.32
CA LEU A 102 -11.48 1.87 -0.05
C LEU A 102 -10.78 0.81 0.78
N ARG A 103 -11.50 0.16 1.68
CA ARG A 103 -10.92 -0.75 2.65
C ARG A 103 -11.36 -2.18 2.46
N GLY A 104 -10.38 -3.06 2.22
CA GLY A 104 -10.46 -4.48 2.40
C GLY A 104 -9.51 -4.85 3.51
N GLU A 105 -8.57 -5.76 3.26
CA GLU A 105 -7.45 -5.99 4.17
C GLU A 105 -6.49 -4.80 4.17
N MET A 106 -6.34 -4.16 3.01
CA MET A 106 -5.54 -2.96 2.84
C MET A 106 -6.43 -1.75 2.63
N THR A 107 -5.85 -0.56 2.76
CA THR A 107 -6.54 0.69 2.47
C THR A 107 -6.04 1.24 1.14
N HIS A 108 -6.97 1.53 0.24
CA HIS A 108 -6.67 2.09 -1.08
C HIS A 108 -7.19 3.52 -1.12
N ILE A 109 -6.29 4.47 -1.27
CA ILE A 109 -6.62 5.90 -1.18
C ILE A 109 -6.91 6.44 -2.58
N VAL A 110 -8.02 7.14 -2.71
CA VAL A 110 -8.44 7.80 -3.95
C VAL A 110 -8.61 9.28 -3.67
N ASN A 111 -7.79 10.12 -4.27
CA ASN A 111 -7.94 11.57 -4.14
C ASN A 111 -9.09 12.04 -5.02
N LEU A 112 -10.01 12.80 -4.45
CA LEU A 112 -11.16 13.30 -5.18
C LEU A 112 -10.87 14.66 -5.78
N GLY A 113 -11.43 14.91 -6.96
CA GLY A 113 -11.36 16.18 -7.65
C GLY A 113 -12.74 16.77 -7.87
N ALA A 114 -12.81 17.80 -8.71
CA ALA A 114 -14.06 18.51 -8.99
C ALA A 114 -14.92 17.85 -10.07
N ASP A 115 -14.36 16.92 -10.84
CA ASP A 115 -15.08 16.24 -11.91
C ASP A 115 -15.78 14.99 -11.41
N ALA A 116 -17.11 14.98 -11.48
CA ALA A 116 -17.92 13.87 -10.98
C ALA A 116 -17.55 12.53 -11.60
N ARG A 117 -17.50 12.43 -12.92
CA ARG A 117 -17.18 11.18 -13.61
C ARG A 117 -15.69 10.83 -13.45
N GLY A 118 -14.84 11.84 -13.43
CA GLY A 118 -13.42 11.65 -13.21
C GLY A 118 -13.11 11.01 -11.88
N ASN A 119 -13.91 11.26 -10.85
CA ASN A 119 -13.74 10.62 -9.55
C ASN A 119 -13.96 9.10 -9.62
N LEU A 120 -14.91 8.64 -10.41
CA LEU A 120 -15.14 7.21 -10.63
C LEU A 120 -13.97 6.57 -11.37
N LEU A 121 -13.40 7.27 -12.34
CA LEU A 121 -12.22 6.82 -13.03
C LEU A 121 -11.02 6.71 -12.08
N ARG A 122 -10.88 7.66 -11.17
CA ARG A 122 -9.82 7.63 -10.16
C ARG A 122 -9.96 6.41 -9.23
N ILE A 123 -11.19 6.03 -8.88
CA ILE A 123 -11.45 4.82 -8.11
C ILE A 123 -10.94 3.60 -8.89
N GLU A 124 -11.32 3.47 -10.14
CA GLU A 124 -10.89 2.34 -10.99
C GLU A 124 -9.37 2.30 -11.14
N ASN A 125 -8.75 3.46 -11.37
CA ASN A 125 -7.29 3.53 -11.50
C ASN A 125 -6.58 3.10 -10.21
N ALA A 126 -7.09 3.48 -9.05
CA ALA A 126 -6.52 3.08 -7.77
C ALA A 126 -6.60 1.58 -7.57
N LEU A 127 -7.74 0.97 -7.89
CA LEU A 127 -7.91 -0.48 -7.77
C LEU A 127 -7.06 -1.24 -8.80
N ASN A 128 -6.97 -0.73 -10.01
CA ASN A 128 -6.12 -1.33 -11.06
C ASN A 128 -4.63 -1.22 -10.72
N ASN A 129 -4.26 -0.34 -9.82
CA ASN A 129 -2.88 -0.16 -9.38
C ASN A 129 -2.46 -1.13 -8.27
N ILE A 130 -3.39 -1.90 -7.70
CA ILE A 130 -3.06 -2.86 -6.64
C ILE A 130 -1.99 -3.87 -7.07
N PRO A 131 -2.06 -4.48 -8.27
CA PRO A 131 -0.99 -5.39 -8.70
C PRO A 131 0.38 -4.72 -8.76
N VAL A 132 0.44 -3.45 -9.16
CA VAL A 132 1.69 -2.68 -9.20
C VAL A 132 2.23 -2.48 -7.79
N ARG A 133 1.37 -2.13 -6.84
CA ARG A 133 1.77 -1.96 -5.43
C ARG A 133 2.25 -3.28 -4.83
N MET A 134 1.59 -4.38 -5.16
CA MET A 134 2.00 -5.71 -4.73
C MET A 134 3.38 -6.06 -5.30
N GLN A 135 3.61 -5.75 -6.58
CA GLN A 135 4.90 -6.00 -7.21
C GLN A 135 6.02 -5.18 -6.56
N LYS A 136 5.74 -3.93 -6.20
CA LYS A 136 6.71 -3.10 -5.48
C LYS A 136 7.04 -3.67 -4.11
N ALA A 137 6.05 -4.21 -3.41
CA ALA A 137 6.29 -4.87 -2.14
C ALA A 137 7.14 -6.13 -2.33
N GLN A 138 6.93 -6.89 -3.38
CA GLN A 138 7.73 -8.07 -3.70
C GLN A 138 9.18 -7.68 -4.02
N GLU A 139 9.38 -6.62 -4.80
CA GLU A 139 10.71 -6.10 -5.08
C GLU A 139 11.42 -5.65 -3.81
N GLN A 140 10.67 -5.06 -2.88
CA GLN A 140 11.22 -4.65 -1.59
C GLN A 140 11.64 -5.86 -0.76
N VAL A 141 10.87 -6.94 -0.77
CA VAL A 141 11.24 -8.20 -0.12
C VAL A 141 12.54 -8.73 -0.71
N ASP A 142 12.64 -8.76 -2.03
CA ASP A 142 13.83 -9.25 -2.72
C ASP A 142 15.07 -8.41 -2.37
N SER A 143 14.90 -7.08 -2.34
CA SER A 143 15.96 -6.15 -1.95
C SER A 143 16.40 -6.37 -0.49
N LEU A 144 15.45 -6.58 0.42
CA LEU A 144 15.74 -6.85 1.81
C LEU A 144 16.51 -8.17 1.99
N HIS A 145 16.15 -9.19 1.24
CA HIS A 145 16.90 -10.45 1.26
C HIS A 145 18.36 -10.25 0.81
N GLN A 146 18.57 -9.44 -0.23
CA GLN A 146 19.92 -9.12 -0.69
C GLN A 146 20.71 -8.35 0.37
N GLN A 147 20.07 -7.39 1.02
CA GLN A 147 20.68 -6.61 2.10
C GLN A 147 21.02 -7.48 3.30
N ILE A 148 20.16 -8.42 3.65
CA ILE A 148 20.39 -9.37 4.73
C ILE A 148 21.61 -10.24 4.42
N GLU A 149 21.68 -10.78 3.22
CA GLU A 149 22.81 -11.62 2.81
C GLU A 149 24.12 -10.84 2.79
N ALA A 150 24.09 -9.60 2.29
CA ALA A 150 25.26 -8.72 2.31
C ALA A 150 25.71 -8.40 3.74
N ALA A 151 24.76 -8.13 4.63
CA ALA A 151 25.07 -7.84 6.03
C ALA A 151 25.63 -9.06 6.74
N LYS A 152 25.09 -10.25 6.47
CA LYS A 152 25.63 -11.50 7.03
C LYS A 152 27.07 -11.75 6.59
N LEU A 153 27.35 -11.53 5.31
CA LEU A 153 28.72 -11.66 4.79
C LEU A 153 29.65 -10.67 5.46
N GLU A 154 29.22 -9.42 5.62
CA GLU A 154 30.05 -8.39 6.24
C GLU A 154 30.34 -8.70 7.71
N ILE A 155 29.40 -9.28 8.43
CA ILE A 155 29.59 -9.68 9.83
C ILE A 155 30.51 -10.88 9.94
N THR A 156 30.38 -11.87 9.05
CA THR A 156 31.18 -13.08 9.09
C THR A 156 32.61 -12.90 8.55
N GLN A 157 32.84 -11.84 7.76
CA GLN A 157 34.15 -11.51 7.27
C GLN A 157 34.87 -10.61 8.28
N PRO A 158 36.18 -10.82 8.53
CA PRO A 158 36.96 -9.88 9.35
C PRO A 158 36.94 -8.49 8.69
N PHE A 159 36.94 -7.45 9.50
CA PHE A 159 37.13 -6.10 8.96
C PHE A 159 38.49 -6.04 8.25
N PRO A 160 38.63 -5.19 7.22
CA PRO A 160 39.89 -5.12 6.48
C PRO A 160 41.12 -4.92 7.38
N GLN A 161 40.99 -4.11 8.42
CA GLN A 161 42.09 -3.90 9.38
C GLN A 161 42.39 -5.16 10.19
N GLU A 162 41.39 -5.87 10.64
CA GLU A 162 41.52 -7.12 11.35
C GLU A 162 42.13 -8.19 10.44
N LEU A 163 41.66 -8.23 9.20
CA LEU A 163 42.19 -9.17 8.20
C LEU A 163 43.66 -8.90 7.91
N GLU A 164 44.05 -7.65 7.75
CA GLU A 164 45.43 -7.28 7.52
C GLU A 164 46.31 -7.68 8.69
N LEU A 165 45.89 -7.39 9.91
CA LEU A 165 46.65 -7.77 11.11
C LEU A 165 46.79 -9.28 11.21
N THR A 166 45.71 -10.02 11.00
CA THR A 166 45.73 -11.47 11.04
C THR A 166 46.66 -12.04 9.95
N THR A 167 46.54 -11.50 8.75
CA THR A 167 47.35 -11.93 7.62
C THR A 167 48.84 -11.63 7.85
N LYS A 168 49.13 -10.42 8.32
CA LYS A 168 50.50 -10.04 8.62
C LYS A 168 51.08 -10.89 9.74
N SER A 169 50.30 -11.14 10.78
CA SER A 169 50.73 -12.01 11.87
C SER A 169 50.97 -13.41 11.38
N ALA A 170 50.09 -13.97 10.55
CA ALA A 170 50.26 -15.28 9.97
C ALA A 170 51.47 -15.36 9.04
N ARG A 171 51.71 -14.32 8.26
CA ARG A 171 52.86 -14.27 7.35
C ARG A 171 54.19 -14.09 8.10
N LEU A 172 54.14 -13.31 9.15
CA LEU A 172 55.32 -13.09 9.98
C LEU A 172 55.64 -14.29 10.87
N ALA A 173 54.59 -15.01 11.19
CA ALA A 173 54.76 -16.27 11.90
C ALA A 173 55.14 -17.37 10.93
#